data_f71508a0500863f22de07d4803053348
#
_entry.id   f71508a0500863f22de07d4803053348
#
_cell.length_a   1.000
_cell.length_b   1.000
_cell.length_c   1.000
_cell.angle_alpha   90.00
_cell.angle_beta   90.00
_cell.angle_gamma   90.00
#
_symmetry.space_group_name_H-M   'P 1'
#
loop_
_entity.id
_entity.type
_entity.pdbx_description
1 polymer ?
#
loop_
_entity_poly.entity_id
_entity_poly.type
_entity_poly.pdbx_seq_one_letter_code
_entity_poly.pdbx_strand_id
1 'polypeptide(L)'
;MLLFSEEVMYKVLTKTQFTESEAEERINNFKLSFITTMSERIDKVLFERKKKYIDYQLSNYRINKSKNSEDIFDELKIWVDNLITNDIFEQFKVEINELIEELDFEKLLKICPLKKEISKNLANQKLGPNYQETALHRIKIDKNLSEDIKSLHFSDLESEIVSLS
;
A
#
# COMPACT_ATOMS: atom_id res chain seq x y z
N MET A 1 -2.71 1.53 7.60
CA MET A 1 -2.08 2.36 6.56
C MET A 1 -2.29 3.84 6.79
N LEU A 2 -3.43 4.25 7.35
CA LEU A 2 -3.78 5.63 7.68
C LEU A 2 -2.65 6.45 8.34
N LEU A 3 -1.85 5.84 9.22
CA LEU A 3 -0.74 6.51 9.92
C LEU A 3 0.38 7.06 9.02
N PHE A 4 0.43 6.64 7.75
CA PHE A 4 1.43 7.06 6.77
C PHE A 4 0.87 7.91 5.64
N SER A 5 -0.41 8.32 5.69
CA SER A 5 -0.88 9.40 4.82
C SER A 5 -0.23 10.71 5.22
N GLU A 6 0.04 11.55 4.26
CA GLU A 6 0.75 12.83 4.47
C GLU A 6 0.06 13.69 5.51
N GLU A 7 -1.26 13.81 5.42
CA GLU A 7 -2.06 14.60 6.34
C GLU A 7 -2.01 14.09 7.79
N VAL A 8 -2.07 12.76 7.97
CA VAL A 8 -1.99 12.17 9.31
C VAL A 8 -0.59 12.35 9.89
N MET A 9 0.45 12.13 9.08
CA MET A 9 1.83 12.39 9.50
C MET A 9 2.01 13.83 9.94
N TYR A 10 1.53 14.79 9.15
CA TYR A 10 1.64 16.22 9.46
C TYR A 10 0.94 16.57 10.76
N LYS A 11 -0.32 16.16 10.92
CA LYS A 11 -1.10 16.40 12.15
C LYS A 11 -0.44 15.79 13.39
N VAL A 12 0.09 14.57 13.28
CA VAL A 12 0.77 13.91 14.39
C VAL A 12 2.07 14.63 14.76
N LEU A 13 2.90 14.98 13.79
CA LEU A 13 4.20 15.61 14.02
C LEU A 13 4.07 17.02 14.61
N THR A 14 3.16 17.84 14.07
CA THR A 14 2.92 19.21 14.57
C THR A 14 2.29 19.23 15.97
N LYS A 15 1.54 18.18 16.34
CA LYS A 15 1.00 18.03 17.72
C LYS A 15 1.98 17.43 18.71
N THR A 16 3.18 17.04 18.27
CA THR A 16 4.21 16.51 19.19
C THR A 16 5.17 17.61 19.62
N GLN A 17 6.26 17.78 18.91
CA GLN A 17 7.34 18.73 19.30
C GLN A 17 8.00 19.38 18.09
N PHE A 18 7.45 19.22 16.90
CA PHE A 18 8.02 19.76 15.69
C PHE A 18 7.26 21.00 15.24
N THR A 19 7.98 21.97 14.71
CA THR A 19 7.39 23.08 13.95
C THR A 19 6.80 22.57 12.65
N GLU A 20 5.93 23.35 12.02
CA GLU A 20 5.33 23.00 10.72
C GLU A 20 6.42 22.69 9.67
N SER A 21 7.43 23.55 9.57
CA SER A 21 8.55 23.36 8.63
C SER A 21 9.35 22.08 8.89
N GLU A 22 9.63 21.76 10.15
CA GLU A 22 10.31 20.51 10.51
C GLU A 22 9.46 19.27 10.20
N ALA A 23 8.14 19.36 10.41
CA ALA A 23 7.21 18.29 10.10
C ALA A 23 7.18 18.02 8.58
N GLU A 24 7.07 19.07 7.76
CA GLU A 24 7.10 18.98 6.30
C GLU A 24 8.42 18.38 5.78
N GLU A 25 9.55 18.85 6.30
CA GLU A 25 10.87 18.32 5.91
C GLU A 25 10.98 16.82 6.24
N ARG A 26 10.54 16.40 7.43
CA ARG A 26 10.56 14.99 7.85
C ARG A 26 9.66 14.11 6.97
N ILE A 27 8.47 14.60 6.65
CA ILE A 27 7.53 13.89 5.76
C ILE A 27 8.12 13.75 4.37
N ASN A 28 8.68 14.81 3.80
CA ASN A 28 9.31 14.77 2.50
C ASN A 28 10.49 13.79 2.47
N ASN A 29 11.34 13.81 3.49
CA ASN A 29 12.44 12.87 3.64
C ASN A 29 11.96 11.41 3.79
N PHE A 30 10.85 11.18 4.47
CA PHE A 30 10.22 9.87 4.58
C PHE A 30 9.68 9.39 3.23
N LYS A 31 8.92 10.23 2.51
CA LYS A 31 8.35 9.93 1.19
C LYS A 31 9.45 9.57 0.18
N LEU A 32 10.48 10.38 0.07
CA LEU A 32 11.61 10.13 -0.84
C LEU A 32 12.35 8.85 -0.46
N SER A 33 12.61 8.61 0.83
CA SER A 33 13.26 7.39 1.28
C SER A 33 12.42 6.14 1.02
N PHE A 34 11.09 6.25 1.11
CA PHE A 34 10.17 5.16 0.77
C PHE A 34 10.25 4.80 -0.71
N ILE A 35 10.17 5.80 -1.60
CA ILE A 35 10.25 5.62 -3.05
C ILE A 35 11.61 5.02 -3.44
N THR A 36 12.71 5.56 -2.90
CA THR A 36 14.05 5.03 -3.13
C THR A 36 14.17 3.57 -2.69
N THR A 37 13.69 3.25 -1.49
CA THR A 37 13.72 1.86 -0.98
C THR A 37 12.86 0.92 -1.83
N MET A 38 11.73 1.39 -2.35
CA MET A 38 10.92 0.62 -3.30
C MET A 38 11.67 0.36 -4.59
N SER A 39 12.32 1.38 -5.16
CA SER A 39 13.12 1.26 -6.38
C SER A 39 14.27 0.26 -6.21
N GLU A 40 15.01 0.35 -5.10
CA GLU A 40 16.10 -0.58 -4.78
C GLU A 40 15.63 -2.03 -4.59
N ARG A 41 14.37 -2.22 -4.20
CA ARG A 41 13.78 -3.53 -3.90
C ARG A 41 12.70 -3.94 -4.91
N ILE A 42 12.73 -3.37 -6.10
CA ILE A 42 11.65 -3.51 -7.09
C ILE A 42 11.35 -4.97 -7.43
N ASP A 43 12.39 -5.80 -7.59
CA ASP A 43 12.22 -7.23 -7.88
C ASP A 43 11.46 -7.96 -6.77
N LYS A 44 11.75 -7.63 -5.50
CA LYS A 44 11.03 -8.20 -4.36
C LYS A 44 9.59 -7.71 -4.31
N VAL A 45 9.36 -6.43 -4.59
CA VAL A 45 8.01 -5.83 -4.65
C VAL A 45 7.17 -6.50 -5.73
N LEU A 46 7.73 -6.68 -6.92
CA LEU A 46 7.09 -7.35 -8.05
C LEU A 46 6.80 -8.82 -7.74
N PHE A 47 7.77 -9.52 -7.15
CA PHE A 47 7.58 -10.93 -6.75
C PHE A 47 6.42 -11.08 -5.77
N GLU A 48 6.36 -10.27 -4.71
CA GLU A 48 5.28 -10.33 -3.72
C GLU A 48 3.92 -9.93 -4.32
N ARG A 49 3.90 -9.00 -5.28
CA ARG A 49 2.67 -8.62 -5.99
C ARG A 49 2.17 -9.76 -6.89
N LYS A 50 3.08 -10.39 -7.65
CA LYS A 50 2.78 -11.58 -8.47
C LYS A 50 2.24 -12.72 -7.62
N LYS A 51 2.92 -13.02 -6.51
CA LYS A 51 2.49 -14.05 -5.56
C LYS A 51 1.07 -13.80 -5.07
N LYS A 52 0.77 -12.59 -4.59
CA LYS A 52 -0.58 -12.25 -4.12
C LYS A 52 -1.64 -12.37 -5.21
N TYR A 53 -1.31 -11.99 -6.44
CA TYR A 53 -2.21 -12.17 -7.58
C TYR A 53 -2.50 -13.65 -7.82
N ILE A 54 -1.46 -14.48 -7.87
CA ILE A 54 -1.60 -15.93 -8.06
C ILE A 54 -2.42 -16.55 -6.92
N ASP A 55 -2.10 -16.23 -5.66
CA ASP A 55 -2.83 -16.72 -4.49
C ASP A 55 -4.32 -16.33 -4.55
N TYR A 56 -4.62 -15.10 -4.96
CA TYR A 56 -6.00 -14.64 -5.15
C TYR A 56 -6.71 -15.43 -6.25
N GLN A 57 -6.09 -15.62 -7.41
CA GLN A 57 -6.65 -16.37 -8.51
C GLN A 57 -6.89 -17.83 -8.11
N LEU A 58 -5.93 -18.49 -7.45
CA LEU A 58 -6.06 -19.85 -6.94
C LEU A 58 -7.23 -19.98 -5.94
N SER A 59 -7.39 -19.02 -5.05
CA SER A 59 -8.47 -19.03 -4.05
C SER A 59 -9.86 -18.87 -4.66
N ASN A 60 -9.95 -18.25 -5.85
CA ASN A 60 -11.20 -18.04 -6.58
C ASN A 60 -11.50 -19.11 -7.62
N TYR A 61 -10.53 -19.99 -7.92
CA TYR A 61 -10.76 -21.09 -8.84
C TYR A 61 -11.84 -22.05 -8.31
N ARG A 62 -12.80 -22.38 -9.17
CA ARG A 62 -13.91 -23.29 -8.83
C ARG A 62 -13.91 -24.46 -9.81
N ILE A 63 -13.76 -25.66 -9.27
CA ILE A 63 -13.87 -26.89 -10.06
C ILE A 63 -15.35 -27.14 -10.40
N ASN A 64 -15.62 -27.37 -11.68
CA ASN A 64 -16.95 -27.80 -12.11
C ASN A 64 -17.16 -29.27 -11.78
N LYS A 65 -17.93 -29.55 -10.72
CA LYS A 65 -18.18 -30.91 -10.22
C LYS A 65 -19.00 -31.81 -11.16
N SER A 66 -19.57 -31.26 -12.23
CA SER A 66 -20.33 -32.04 -13.22
C SER A 66 -19.43 -32.64 -14.33
N LYS A 67 -18.16 -32.28 -14.39
CA LYS A 67 -17.17 -32.78 -15.35
C LYS A 67 -16.49 -34.05 -14.82
N ASN A 68 -16.02 -34.88 -15.74
CA ASN A 68 -15.17 -36.03 -15.40
C ASN A 68 -13.75 -35.55 -14.97
N SER A 69 -12.95 -36.44 -14.41
CA SER A 69 -11.63 -36.09 -13.86
C SER A 69 -10.64 -35.63 -14.94
N GLU A 70 -10.68 -36.19 -16.14
CA GLU A 70 -9.79 -35.84 -17.24
C GLU A 70 -10.06 -34.41 -17.73
N ASP A 71 -11.33 -34.08 -17.97
CA ASP A 71 -11.75 -32.73 -18.36
C ASP A 71 -11.38 -31.69 -17.32
N ILE A 72 -11.45 -32.05 -16.02
CA ILE A 72 -11.05 -31.15 -14.93
C ILE A 72 -9.54 -30.88 -14.95
N PHE A 73 -8.73 -31.90 -15.20
CA PHE A 73 -7.28 -31.75 -15.28
C PHE A 73 -6.86 -30.89 -16.48
N ASP A 74 -7.47 -31.11 -17.65
CA ASP A 74 -7.19 -30.33 -18.85
C ASP A 74 -7.61 -28.86 -18.66
N GLU A 75 -8.78 -28.63 -18.09
CA GLU A 75 -9.25 -27.27 -17.77
C GLU A 75 -8.33 -26.56 -16.78
N LEU A 76 -7.90 -27.25 -15.72
CA LEU A 76 -6.97 -26.71 -14.74
C LEU A 76 -5.62 -26.37 -15.37
N LYS A 77 -5.10 -27.23 -16.24
CA LYS A 77 -3.84 -27.00 -16.95
C LYS A 77 -3.93 -25.74 -17.83
N ILE A 78 -4.96 -25.64 -18.66
CA ILE A 78 -5.20 -24.45 -19.50
C ILE A 78 -5.32 -23.20 -18.64
N TRP A 79 -6.02 -23.28 -17.52
CA TRP A 79 -6.20 -22.16 -16.61
C TRP A 79 -4.87 -21.72 -15.98
N VAL A 80 -4.03 -22.67 -15.53
CA VAL A 80 -2.70 -22.39 -14.96
C VAL A 80 -1.78 -21.78 -16.01
N ASP A 81 -1.77 -22.34 -17.24
CA ASP A 81 -0.96 -21.84 -18.35
C ASP A 81 -1.34 -20.37 -18.67
N ASN A 82 -2.63 -20.07 -18.73
CA ASN A 82 -3.12 -18.71 -18.95
C ASN A 82 -2.77 -17.76 -17.80
N LEU A 83 -2.74 -18.26 -16.56
CA LEU A 83 -2.37 -17.47 -15.39
C LEU A 83 -0.89 -17.04 -15.42
N ILE A 84 0.00 -17.92 -15.89
CA ILE A 84 1.44 -17.68 -15.92
C ILE A 84 1.85 -16.81 -17.11
N THR A 85 1.20 -16.97 -18.26
CA THR A 85 1.50 -16.26 -19.52
C THR A 85 0.86 -14.89 -19.63
N ASN A 86 0.12 -14.47 -18.62
CA ASN A 86 -0.61 -13.21 -18.66
C ASN A 86 0.33 -12.01 -18.58
N ASP A 87 0.21 -11.07 -19.53
CA ASP A 87 0.93 -9.79 -19.59
C ASP A 87 0.74 -8.90 -18.36
N ILE A 88 -0.19 -9.28 -17.46
CA ILE A 88 -0.47 -8.54 -16.23
C ILE A 88 0.78 -8.32 -15.37
N PHE A 89 1.78 -9.19 -15.45
CA PHE A 89 3.02 -9.06 -14.71
C PHE A 89 3.94 -7.97 -15.28
N GLU A 90 3.95 -7.81 -16.58
CA GLU A 90 4.64 -6.70 -17.23
C GLU A 90 3.91 -5.38 -16.96
N GLN A 91 2.58 -5.39 -16.98
CA GLN A 91 1.77 -4.23 -16.60
C GLN A 91 2.05 -3.79 -15.15
N PHE A 92 2.20 -4.71 -14.21
CA PHE A 92 2.59 -4.38 -12.82
C PHE A 92 3.96 -3.69 -12.75
N LYS A 93 4.91 -4.13 -13.57
CA LYS A 93 6.24 -3.54 -13.61
C LYS A 93 6.20 -2.13 -14.19
N VAL A 94 5.49 -1.94 -15.29
CA VAL A 94 5.31 -0.63 -15.92
C VAL A 94 4.64 0.34 -14.93
N GLU A 95 3.50 -0.04 -14.34
CA GLU A 95 2.78 0.79 -13.36
C GLU A 95 3.66 1.23 -12.18
N ILE A 96 4.43 0.31 -11.60
CA ILE A 96 5.30 0.64 -10.46
C ILE A 96 6.43 1.58 -10.88
N ASN A 97 7.04 1.36 -12.06
CA ASN A 97 8.11 2.22 -12.55
C ASN A 97 7.60 3.63 -12.85
N GLU A 98 6.45 3.77 -13.50
CA GLU A 98 5.82 5.07 -13.76
C GLU A 98 5.56 5.82 -12.45
N LEU A 99 5.00 5.18 -11.44
CA LEU A 99 4.76 5.81 -10.14
C LEU A 99 6.04 6.19 -9.39
N ILE A 100 7.14 5.43 -9.59
CA ILE A 100 8.45 5.78 -9.03
C ILE A 100 9.01 7.02 -9.75
N GLU A 101 8.91 7.09 -11.07
CA GLU A 101 9.36 8.23 -11.87
C GLU A 101 8.55 9.49 -11.58
N GLU A 102 7.24 9.35 -11.39
CA GLU A 102 6.34 10.44 -11.01
C GLU A 102 6.46 10.85 -9.53
N LEU A 103 7.21 10.10 -8.73
CA LEU A 103 7.32 10.27 -7.27
C LEU A 103 5.95 10.21 -6.55
N ASP A 104 4.99 9.45 -7.09
CA ASP A 104 3.65 9.32 -6.53
C ASP A 104 3.63 8.41 -5.29
N PHE A 105 4.04 8.97 -4.17
CA PHE A 105 4.13 8.28 -2.89
C PHE A 105 2.79 7.65 -2.46
N GLU A 106 1.67 8.36 -2.61
CA GLU A 106 0.37 7.90 -2.14
C GLU A 106 -0.11 6.67 -2.90
N LYS A 107 0.01 6.66 -4.23
CA LYS A 107 -0.32 5.48 -5.01
C LYS A 107 0.65 4.34 -4.75
N LEU A 108 1.96 4.61 -4.69
CA LEU A 108 2.95 3.60 -4.34
C LEU A 108 2.66 2.97 -2.98
N LEU A 109 2.28 3.77 -1.97
CA LEU A 109 1.91 3.27 -0.65
C LEU A 109 0.68 2.36 -0.71
N LYS A 110 -0.31 2.64 -1.57
CA LYS A 110 -1.50 1.79 -1.75
C LYS A 110 -1.15 0.44 -2.37
N ILE A 111 -0.36 0.41 -3.43
CA ILE A 111 -0.08 -0.81 -4.20
C ILE A 111 1.09 -1.65 -3.68
N CYS A 112 2.01 -1.08 -2.89
CA CYS A 112 3.21 -1.77 -2.41
C CYS A 112 2.87 -2.92 -1.45
N PRO A 113 3.19 -4.18 -1.78
CA PRO A 113 2.96 -5.32 -0.90
C PRO A 113 3.86 -5.31 0.34
N LEU A 114 5.03 -4.66 0.25
CA LEU A 114 6.02 -4.54 1.35
C LEU A 114 5.85 -3.28 2.20
N LYS A 115 4.79 -2.52 1.97
CA LYS A 115 4.57 -1.22 2.63
C LYS A 115 4.72 -1.23 4.15
N LYS A 116 4.27 -2.28 4.83
CA LYS A 116 4.39 -2.39 6.29
C LYS A 116 5.84 -2.52 6.73
N GLU A 117 6.63 -3.33 6.01
CA GLU A 117 8.05 -3.54 6.30
C GLU A 117 8.85 -2.26 6.07
N ILE A 118 8.68 -1.66 4.89
CA ILE A 118 9.41 -0.45 4.49
C ILE A 118 9.02 0.73 5.39
N SER A 119 7.72 0.99 5.55
CA SER A 119 7.25 2.13 6.33
C SER A 119 7.64 2.06 7.80
N LYS A 120 7.58 0.88 8.42
CA LYS A 120 7.97 0.72 9.83
C LYS A 120 9.42 1.10 10.08
N ASN A 121 10.32 0.62 9.24
CA ASN A 121 11.75 0.88 9.39
C ASN A 121 12.09 2.35 9.12
N LEU A 122 11.53 2.93 8.05
CA LEU A 122 11.79 4.31 7.66
C LEU A 122 11.12 5.32 8.60
N ALA A 123 9.93 5.03 9.11
CA ALA A 123 9.22 5.92 10.03
C ALA A 123 10.05 6.22 11.29
N ASN A 124 10.66 5.18 11.87
CA ASN A 124 11.51 5.38 13.03
C ASN A 124 12.76 6.23 12.75
N GLN A 125 13.27 6.17 11.52
CA GLN A 125 14.46 6.92 11.12
C GLN A 125 14.14 8.37 10.71
N LYS A 126 13.03 8.59 10.03
CA LYS A 126 12.71 9.87 9.37
C LYS A 126 11.65 10.68 10.14
N LEU A 127 10.63 10.03 10.67
CA LEU A 127 9.54 10.72 11.39
C LEU A 127 9.79 10.81 12.90
N GLY A 128 10.59 9.91 13.46
CA GLY A 128 10.99 9.91 14.85
C GLY A 128 10.93 8.52 15.49
N PRO A 129 11.66 8.31 16.59
CA PRO A 129 11.71 7.01 17.26
C PRO A 129 10.32 6.57 17.71
N ASN A 130 9.97 5.32 17.45
CA ASN A 130 8.69 4.73 17.79
C ASN A 130 7.48 5.50 17.21
N TYR A 131 7.63 6.10 16.01
CA TYR A 131 6.60 6.94 15.38
C TYR A 131 5.21 6.31 15.41
N GLN A 132 5.08 5.03 15.07
CA GLN A 132 3.77 4.36 15.02
C GLN A 132 3.09 4.31 16.38
N GLU A 133 3.83 3.99 17.43
CA GLU A 133 3.32 3.91 18.81
C GLU A 133 2.95 5.31 19.32
N THR A 134 3.82 6.29 19.05
CA THR A 134 3.59 7.68 19.38
C THR A 134 2.35 8.23 18.68
N ALA A 135 2.20 7.96 17.36
CA ALA A 135 1.05 8.38 16.58
C ALA A 135 -0.25 7.76 17.12
N LEU A 136 -0.27 6.44 17.33
CA LEU A 136 -1.44 5.75 17.90
C LEU A 136 -1.80 6.27 19.28
N HIS A 137 -0.82 6.49 20.13
CA HIS A 137 -1.05 7.06 21.46
C HIS A 137 -1.66 8.47 21.39
N ARG A 138 -1.10 9.34 20.54
CA ARG A 138 -1.62 10.70 20.33
C ARG A 138 -3.04 10.72 19.80
N ILE A 139 -3.33 9.93 18.77
CA ILE A 139 -4.69 9.80 18.22
C ILE A 139 -5.68 9.32 19.30
N LYS A 140 -5.24 8.45 20.20
CA LYS A 140 -6.09 7.91 21.26
C LYS A 140 -6.43 8.94 22.34
N ILE A 141 -5.48 9.81 22.72
CA ILE A 141 -5.65 10.76 23.83
C ILE A 141 -6.15 12.15 23.39
N ASP A 142 -5.86 12.56 22.15
CA ASP A 142 -6.29 13.85 21.60
C ASP A 142 -7.57 13.66 20.80
N LYS A 143 -8.71 14.06 21.41
CA LYS A 143 -10.04 13.92 20.78
C LYS A 143 -10.15 14.73 19.49
N ASN A 144 -9.58 15.94 19.43
CA ASN A 144 -9.63 16.78 18.24
C ASN A 144 -8.85 16.15 17.11
N LEU A 145 -7.65 15.64 17.38
CA LEU A 145 -6.86 14.89 16.39
C LEU A 145 -7.60 13.64 15.91
N SER A 146 -8.25 12.92 16.83
CA SER A 146 -9.03 11.73 16.48
C SER A 146 -10.23 12.05 15.58
N GLU A 147 -10.93 13.16 15.86
CA GLU A 147 -12.08 13.62 15.04
C GLU A 147 -11.62 14.11 13.67
N ASP A 148 -10.53 14.87 13.61
CA ASP A 148 -9.92 15.32 12.36
C ASP A 148 -9.53 14.14 11.46
N ILE A 149 -8.87 13.11 12.02
CA ILE A 149 -8.47 11.93 11.25
C ILE A 149 -9.69 11.11 10.80
N LYS A 150 -10.73 11.02 11.63
CA LYS A 150 -11.97 10.36 11.24
C LYS A 150 -12.65 11.09 10.08
N SER A 151 -12.71 12.42 10.12
CA SER A 151 -13.33 13.22 9.05
C SER A 151 -12.61 13.02 7.71
N LEU A 152 -11.28 12.96 7.71
CA LEU A 152 -10.48 12.65 6.51
C LEU A 152 -10.80 11.27 5.94
N HIS A 153 -10.93 10.27 6.81
CA HIS A 153 -11.20 8.91 6.38
C HIS A 153 -12.64 8.72 5.85
N PHE A 154 -13.60 9.43 6.41
CA PHE A 154 -14.99 9.39 5.93
C PHE A 154 -15.16 10.13 4.60
N SER A 155 -14.45 11.25 4.37
CA SER A 155 -14.48 11.95 3.09
C SER A 155 -13.92 11.12 1.93
N ASP A 156 -12.87 10.32 2.20
CA ASP A 156 -12.32 9.39 1.20
C ASP A 156 -13.32 8.28 0.86
N LEU A 157 -14.00 7.71 1.85
CA LEU A 157 -15.05 6.69 1.64
C LEU A 157 -16.26 7.24 0.88
N GLU A 158 -16.70 8.46 1.18
CA GLU A 158 -17.80 9.10 0.46
C GLU A 158 -17.42 9.36 -1.01
N SER A 159 -16.17 9.79 -1.28
CA SER A 159 -15.69 10.01 -2.65
C SER A 159 -15.57 8.70 -3.45
N GLU A 160 -15.19 7.59 -2.83
CA GLU A 160 -15.18 6.27 -3.46
C GLU A 160 -16.60 5.77 -3.77
N ILE A 161 -17.56 5.97 -2.87
CA ILE A 161 -18.97 5.57 -3.08
C ILE A 161 -19.61 6.37 -4.22
N VAL A 162 -19.36 7.68 -4.31
CA VAL A 162 -19.88 8.55 -5.38
C VAL A 162 -19.26 8.19 -6.74
N SER A 163 -18.01 7.71 -6.78
CA SER A 163 -17.37 7.28 -8.03
C SER A 163 -17.87 5.93 -8.56
N LEU A 164 -18.60 5.16 -7.74
CA LEU A 164 -19.19 3.86 -8.08
C LEU A 164 -20.68 3.92 -8.40
N SER A 165 -21.30 5.07 -8.26
CA SER A 165 -22.72 5.36 -8.58
C SER A 165 -22.87 6.06 -9.94
#